data_afa22ac3015e9be9f445fbbc4a218ad2
#
_entry.id   afa22ac3015e9be9f445fbbc4a218ad2
#
_cell.length_a   1.000
_cell.length_b   1.000
_cell.length_c   1.000
_cell.angle_alpha   90.00
_cell.angle_beta   90.00
_cell.angle_gamma   90.00
#
_symmetry.space_group_name_H-M   'P 1'
#
loop_
_entity.id
_entity.type
_entity.pdbx_description
1 polymer ?
#
loop_
_entity_poly.entity_id
_entity_poly.type
_entity_poly.pdbx_seq_one_letter_code
_entity_poly.pdbx_strand_id
1 'polypeptide(L)'
;MTKRGFAGGAAGLALVLFLAGCTNPYDPGQRAIGGGLLGAGTGAAIGAAAGGSHGAALGAAIGGAAGLLGGVATTPPPPPYPPQAYYPPPPGYYGYGAPPPGYPPPQPPPY
;
A
#
# COMPACT_ATOMS: atom_id res chain seq x y z
N MET A 1 9.78 29.47 24.52
CA MET A 1 8.99 29.06 23.34
C MET A 1 9.72 27.95 22.62
N THR A 2 9.14 26.84 22.59
CA THR A 2 9.69 25.49 22.66
C THR A 2 10.21 24.99 21.32
N LYS A 3 11.52 24.99 21.12
CA LYS A 3 12.24 24.29 20.02
C LYS A 3 11.97 22.76 20.00
N ARG A 4 11.38 22.20 21.05
CA ARG A 4 11.08 20.75 21.18
C ARG A 4 9.88 20.30 20.37
N GLY A 5 8.92 21.17 20.07
CA GLY A 5 7.73 20.81 19.26
C GLY A 5 8.02 20.65 17.77
N PHE A 6 9.00 21.39 17.24
CA PHE A 6 9.33 21.34 15.82
C PHE A 6 10.13 20.08 15.42
N ALA A 7 10.96 19.58 16.33
CA ALA A 7 11.77 18.39 16.08
C ALA A 7 10.90 17.10 16.01
N GLY A 8 9.83 17.02 16.80
CA GLY A 8 8.90 15.89 16.77
C GLY A 8 8.07 15.84 15.49
N GLY A 9 7.65 16.98 14.98
CA GLY A 9 6.89 17.09 13.73
C GLY A 9 7.72 16.70 12.50
N ALA A 10 8.97 17.17 12.43
CA ALA A 10 9.86 16.85 11.32
C ALA A 10 10.26 15.37 11.27
N ALA A 11 10.52 14.75 12.43
CA ALA A 11 10.84 13.34 12.52
C ALA A 11 9.64 12.44 12.13
N GLY A 12 8.43 12.81 12.54
CA GLY A 12 7.20 12.11 12.15
C GLY A 12 6.94 12.21 10.65
N LEU A 13 7.12 13.39 10.06
CA LEU A 13 6.94 13.59 8.62
C LEU A 13 7.96 12.80 7.80
N ALA A 14 9.22 12.77 8.22
CA ALA A 14 10.26 11.98 7.56
C ALA A 14 9.97 10.48 7.62
N LEU A 15 9.47 9.97 8.74
CA LEU A 15 9.10 8.57 8.89
C LEU A 15 7.95 8.19 7.95
N VAL A 16 6.92 9.02 7.85
CA VAL A 16 5.77 8.80 6.95
C VAL A 16 6.21 8.80 5.49
N LEU A 17 7.09 9.72 5.09
CA LEU A 17 7.63 9.78 3.73
C LEU A 17 8.50 8.57 3.39
N PHE A 18 9.26 8.04 4.36
CA PHE A 18 10.07 6.83 4.16
C PHE A 18 9.21 5.58 3.98
N LEU A 19 8.12 5.45 4.74
CA LEU A 19 7.20 4.31 4.60
C LEU A 19 6.40 4.37 3.28
N ALA A 20 6.09 5.56 2.79
CA ALA A 20 5.36 5.74 1.53
C ALA A 20 6.17 5.34 0.28
N GLY A 21 7.51 5.33 0.38
CA GLY A 21 8.41 5.04 -0.76
C GLY A 21 8.48 3.57 -1.19
N CYS A 22 7.96 2.63 -0.40
CA CYS A 22 8.06 1.18 -0.65
C CYS A 22 6.74 0.53 -1.06
N THR A 23 5.74 1.28 -1.50
CA THR A 23 4.43 0.74 -1.85
C THR A 23 4.34 0.37 -3.32
N ASN A 24 3.82 -0.84 -3.59
CA ASN A 24 3.46 -1.23 -4.95
C ASN A 24 2.24 -0.41 -5.41
N PRO A 25 2.35 0.40 -6.49
CA PRO A 25 1.25 1.27 -6.94
C PRO A 25 0.03 0.51 -7.48
N TYR A 26 0.19 -0.77 -7.77
CA TYR A 26 -0.88 -1.63 -8.30
C TYR A 26 -1.55 -2.49 -7.20
N ASP A 27 -1.09 -2.40 -5.96
CA ASP A 27 -1.68 -3.12 -4.83
C ASP A 27 -2.70 -2.23 -4.12
N PRO A 28 -4.00 -2.58 -4.15
CA PRO A 28 -5.06 -1.78 -3.51
C PRO A 28 -4.85 -1.65 -2.00
N GLY A 29 -4.34 -2.70 -1.34
CA GLY A 29 -4.09 -2.69 0.09
C GLY A 29 -2.99 -1.72 0.49
N GLN A 30 -1.89 -1.72 -0.26
CA GLN A 30 -0.78 -0.79 -0.01
C GLN A 30 -1.18 0.67 -0.27
N ARG A 31 -1.94 0.93 -1.33
CA ARG A 31 -2.48 2.25 -1.61
C ARG A 31 -3.49 2.72 -0.55
N ALA A 32 -4.32 1.79 -0.06
CA ALA A 32 -5.22 2.10 1.05
C ALA A 32 -4.45 2.52 2.31
N ILE A 33 -3.42 1.76 2.70
CA ILE A 33 -2.59 2.09 3.86
C ILE A 33 -1.91 3.45 3.68
N GLY A 34 -1.30 3.71 2.52
CA GLY A 34 -0.67 4.98 2.22
C GLY A 34 -1.66 6.15 2.26
N GLY A 35 -2.80 6.01 1.62
CA GLY A 35 -3.88 6.99 1.64
C GLY A 35 -4.44 7.21 3.04
N GLY A 36 -4.65 6.12 3.78
CA GLY A 36 -5.13 6.17 5.16
C GLY A 36 -4.19 6.92 6.10
N LEU A 37 -2.89 6.67 6.02
CA LEU A 37 -1.88 7.36 6.82
C LEU A 37 -1.79 8.85 6.48
N LEU A 38 -1.80 9.20 5.20
CA LEU A 38 -1.80 10.59 4.76
C LEU A 38 -3.08 11.29 5.19
N GLY A 39 -4.23 10.66 5.00
CA GLY A 39 -5.53 11.20 5.40
C GLY A 39 -5.64 11.38 6.90
N ALA A 40 -5.18 10.40 7.69
CA ALA A 40 -5.19 10.45 9.15
C ALA A 40 -4.28 11.57 9.68
N GLY A 41 -3.06 11.69 9.12
CA GLY A 41 -2.12 12.73 9.51
C GLY A 41 -2.62 14.14 9.20
N THR A 42 -3.16 14.34 8.01
CA THR A 42 -3.74 15.62 7.59
C THR A 42 -4.98 15.96 8.40
N GLY A 43 -5.89 15.00 8.56
CA GLY A 43 -7.10 15.15 9.36
C GLY A 43 -6.79 15.45 10.84
N ALA A 44 -5.79 14.76 11.40
CA ALA A 44 -5.33 15.03 12.76
C ALA A 44 -4.80 16.46 12.94
N ALA A 45 -4.00 16.94 11.98
CA ALA A 45 -3.42 18.29 12.04
C ALA A 45 -4.51 19.36 11.98
N ILE A 46 -5.47 19.24 11.07
CA ILE A 46 -6.62 20.16 10.94
C ILE A 46 -7.50 20.09 12.19
N GLY A 47 -7.82 18.86 12.62
CA GLY A 47 -8.65 18.62 13.80
C GLY A 47 -8.02 19.15 15.08
N ALA A 48 -6.69 19.04 15.23
CA ALA A 48 -5.96 19.59 16.36
C ALA A 48 -6.06 21.12 16.43
N ALA A 49 -5.99 21.79 15.29
CA ALA A 49 -6.12 23.24 15.21
C ALA A 49 -7.52 23.72 15.60
N ALA A 50 -8.56 22.95 15.29
CA ALA A 50 -9.96 23.30 15.56
C ALA A 50 -10.44 22.91 16.97
N GLY A 51 -9.98 21.77 17.51
CA GLY A 51 -10.51 21.20 18.75
C GLY A 51 -9.48 20.52 19.64
N GLY A 52 -8.21 20.86 19.52
CA GLY A 52 -7.12 20.29 20.34
C GLY A 52 -7.01 18.77 20.16
N SER A 53 -6.70 18.06 21.23
CA SER A 53 -6.48 16.60 21.19
C SER A 53 -7.70 15.80 20.76
N HIS A 54 -8.89 16.24 21.17
CA HIS A 54 -10.14 15.59 20.78
C HIS A 54 -10.46 15.78 19.30
N GLY A 55 -10.27 17.01 18.80
CA GLY A 55 -10.39 17.32 17.38
C GLY A 55 -9.37 16.54 16.55
N ALA A 56 -8.13 16.39 17.03
CA ALA A 56 -7.10 15.59 16.35
C ALA A 56 -7.53 14.13 16.19
N ALA A 57 -8.11 13.52 17.23
CA ALA A 57 -8.57 12.13 17.18
C ALA A 57 -9.71 11.94 16.17
N LEU A 58 -10.69 12.83 16.18
CA LEU A 58 -11.82 12.80 15.22
C LEU A 58 -11.33 13.04 13.78
N GLY A 59 -10.47 14.04 13.60
CA GLY A 59 -9.90 14.36 12.31
C GLY A 59 -9.05 13.22 11.73
N ALA A 60 -8.25 12.56 12.58
CA ALA A 60 -7.50 11.39 12.19
C ALA A 60 -8.40 10.23 11.74
N ALA A 61 -9.47 9.96 12.48
CA ALA A 61 -10.40 8.88 12.16
C ALA A 61 -11.12 9.12 10.82
N ILE A 62 -11.66 10.31 10.63
CA ILE A 62 -12.38 10.69 9.41
C ILE A 62 -11.44 10.76 8.22
N GLY A 63 -10.30 11.46 8.38
CA GLY A 63 -9.29 11.60 7.32
C GLY A 63 -8.66 10.26 6.95
N GLY A 64 -8.39 9.39 7.94
CA GLY A 64 -7.88 8.05 7.72
C GLY A 64 -8.86 7.18 6.94
N ALA A 65 -10.13 7.16 7.31
CA ALA A 65 -11.16 6.41 6.60
C ALA A 65 -11.32 6.90 5.15
N ALA A 66 -11.40 8.20 4.94
CA ALA A 66 -11.48 8.79 3.61
C ALA A 66 -10.23 8.49 2.77
N GLY A 67 -9.04 8.55 3.38
CA GLY A 67 -7.78 8.21 2.73
C GLY A 67 -7.66 6.74 2.33
N LEU A 68 -8.14 5.82 3.18
CA LEU A 68 -8.21 4.38 2.87
C LEU A 68 -9.06 4.14 1.62
N LEU A 69 -10.30 4.67 1.62
CA LEU A 69 -11.24 4.51 0.51
C LEU A 69 -10.70 5.14 -0.77
N GLY A 70 -10.14 6.35 -0.68
CA GLY A 70 -9.51 7.03 -1.81
C GLY A 70 -8.32 6.27 -2.37
N GLY A 71 -7.49 5.68 -1.51
CA GLY A 71 -6.36 4.84 -1.90
C GLY A 71 -6.79 3.63 -2.71
N VAL A 72 -7.83 2.91 -2.26
CA VAL A 72 -8.38 1.76 -3.00
C VAL A 72 -9.00 2.21 -4.32
N ALA A 73 -9.89 3.23 -4.28
CA ALA A 73 -10.64 3.68 -5.44
C ALA A 73 -9.76 4.22 -6.59
N THR A 74 -8.57 4.73 -6.26
CA THR A 74 -7.62 5.27 -7.25
C THR A 74 -6.55 4.27 -7.67
N THR A 75 -6.66 2.99 -7.30
CA THR A 75 -5.69 1.97 -7.71
C THR A 75 -5.87 1.67 -9.21
N PRO A 76 -4.84 1.87 -10.04
CA PRO A 76 -4.91 1.51 -11.45
C PRO A 76 -4.91 -0.01 -11.63
N PRO A 77 -5.52 -0.53 -12.71
CA PRO A 77 -5.39 -1.94 -13.03
C PRO A 77 -3.92 -2.30 -13.27
N PRO A 78 -3.50 -3.52 -12.87
CA PRO A 78 -2.13 -3.96 -13.13
C PRO A 78 -1.87 -3.97 -14.65
N PRO A 79 -0.64 -3.65 -15.09
CA PRO A 79 -0.29 -3.72 -16.49
C PRO A 79 -0.48 -5.16 -17.01
N PRO A 80 -0.85 -5.33 -18.28
CA PRO A 80 -0.91 -6.66 -18.89
C PRO A 80 0.43 -7.36 -18.72
N TYR A 81 0.40 -8.57 -18.19
CA TYR A 81 1.63 -9.36 -18.09
C TYR A 81 2.20 -9.55 -19.48
N PRO A 82 3.51 -9.30 -19.70
CA PRO A 82 4.15 -9.71 -20.95
C PRO A 82 3.92 -11.21 -21.12
N PRO A 83 3.69 -11.71 -22.34
CA PRO A 83 3.55 -13.13 -22.60
C PRO A 83 4.74 -13.84 -21.93
N GLN A 84 4.44 -14.73 -20.98
CA GLN A 84 5.49 -15.49 -20.32
C GLN A 84 6.22 -16.27 -21.42
N ALA A 85 7.50 -15.96 -21.62
CA ALA A 85 8.33 -16.73 -22.52
C ALA A 85 8.23 -18.19 -22.06
N TYR A 86 7.69 -19.06 -22.93
CA TYR A 86 7.64 -20.48 -22.66
C TYR A 86 9.08 -20.97 -22.56
N TYR A 87 9.56 -21.16 -21.33
CA TYR A 87 10.81 -21.85 -21.09
C TYR A 87 10.52 -23.34 -21.22
N PRO A 88 10.99 -24.02 -22.27
CA PRO A 88 10.86 -25.47 -22.35
C PRO A 88 11.57 -26.08 -21.14
N PRO A 89 10.98 -27.10 -20.50
CA PRO A 89 11.64 -27.77 -19.38
C PRO A 89 13.01 -28.32 -19.83
N PRO A 90 14.03 -28.27 -18.97
CA PRO A 90 15.35 -28.76 -19.31
C PRO A 90 15.30 -30.23 -19.77
N PRO A 91 16.06 -30.61 -20.79
CA PRO A 91 16.10 -32.00 -21.27
C PRO A 91 16.53 -32.93 -20.12
N GLY A 92 15.70 -33.89 -19.77
CA GLY A 92 15.93 -34.83 -18.68
C GLY A 92 14.82 -34.90 -17.60
N TYR A 93 13.81 -34.04 -17.62
CA TYR A 93 12.76 -34.01 -16.63
C TYR A 93 11.53 -34.86 -17.02
N TYR A 94 11.72 -35.94 -17.77
CA TYR A 94 10.70 -36.97 -17.96
C TYR A 94 10.79 -38.03 -16.85
N GLY A 95 10.85 -37.60 -15.60
CA GLY A 95 10.70 -38.46 -14.45
C GLY A 95 9.23 -38.45 -14.00
N TYR A 96 8.62 -39.62 -13.96
CA TYR A 96 7.32 -39.84 -13.32
C TYR A 96 7.36 -39.35 -11.87
N GLY A 97 6.95 -38.11 -11.64
CA GLY A 97 6.89 -37.52 -10.32
C GLY A 97 5.92 -36.33 -10.34
N ALA A 98 5.04 -36.30 -9.36
CA ALA A 98 4.12 -35.20 -9.16
C ALA A 98 4.85 -33.84 -9.18
N PRO A 99 4.26 -32.76 -9.72
CA PRO A 99 4.86 -31.45 -9.68
C PRO A 99 5.17 -31.07 -8.22
N PRO A 100 6.29 -30.39 -7.96
CA PRO A 100 6.66 -29.99 -6.60
C PRO A 100 5.55 -29.14 -5.98
N PRO A 101 5.26 -29.30 -4.69
CA PRO A 101 4.23 -28.51 -4.00
C PRO A 101 4.62 -27.03 -4.06
N GLY A 102 3.80 -26.21 -4.69
CA GLY A 102 4.01 -24.77 -4.80
C GLY A 102 3.83 -24.18 -6.21
N TYR A 103 3.72 -24.96 -7.25
CA TYR A 103 3.37 -24.44 -8.58
C TYR A 103 1.85 -24.49 -8.77
N PRO A 104 1.19 -23.35 -8.98
CA PRO A 104 -0.22 -23.35 -9.36
C PRO A 104 -0.38 -24.05 -10.75
N PRO A 105 -1.48 -24.78 -10.97
CA PRO A 105 -1.74 -25.38 -12.27
C PRO A 105 -1.82 -24.32 -13.37
N PRO A 106 -1.42 -24.63 -14.62
CA PRO A 106 -1.54 -23.73 -15.75
C PRO A 106 -3.00 -23.28 -15.89
N GLN A 107 -3.23 -21.97 -15.89
CA GLN A 107 -4.58 -21.44 -16.10
C GLN A 107 -4.98 -21.65 -17.56
N PRO A 108 -6.22 -22.09 -17.84
CA PRO A 108 -6.72 -22.21 -19.19
C PRO A 108 -6.74 -20.83 -19.87
N PRO A 109 -6.50 -20.75 -21.18
CA PRO A 109 -6.54 -19.48 -21.91
C PRO A 109 -7.91 -18.82 -21.78
N PRO A 110 -7.98 -17.50 -21.66
CA PRO A 110 -9.24 -16.77 -21.68
C PRO A 110 -9.86 -16.92 -23.06
N TYR A 111 -11.12 -17.33 -23.09
CA TYR A 111 -11.93 -17.39 -24.31
C TYR A 111 -12.34 -15.98 -24.75
#